data_0857c67986d1fa311207ed1a19a104d1
#
_entry.id   0857c67986d1fa311207ed1a19a104d1
#
_cell.length_a   1.000
_cell.length_b   1.000
_cell.length_c   1.000
_cell.angle_alpha   90.00
_cell.angle_beta   90.00
_cell.angle_gamma   90.00
#
_symmetry.space_group_name_H-M   'P 1'
#
loop_
_entity.id
_entity.type
_entity.pdbx_description
1 polymer ?
#
loop_
_entity_poly.entity_id
_entity_poly.type
_entity_poly.pdbx_seq_one_letter_code
_entity_poly.pdbx_strand_id
1 'polypeptide(L)'
;LYSSAASDVYKRQLKVIIACAGGAAHLPGMTAAATPLPVIGIPRALKDLDGLDSLLSIVQMPSGVPTATVSIGGAKNAGLLAVRILGVGDPALTDAMAAYQADMAAEVEEKDRRLRERLS
;
A
#
# COMPACT_ATOMS: atom_id res chain seq x y z
N LEU A 1 -24.99 -4.00 8.18
CA LEU A 1 -24.72 -3.88 9.60
C LEU A 1 -24.17 -5.21 10.09
N TYR A 2 -22.92 -5.22 10.45
CA TYR A 2 -22.21 -6.43 10.84
C TYR A 2 -22.58 -6.81 12.27
N SER A 3 -22.84 -8.10 12.51
CA SER A 3 -22.92 -8.58 13.89
C SER A 3 -21.54 -8.42 14.55
N SER A 4 -21.52 -8.09 15.84
CA SER A 4 -20.28 -7.95 16.61
C SER A 4 -19.41 -9.22 16.53
N ALA A 5 -20.02 -10.40 16.53
CA ALA A 5 -19.33 -11.67 16.39
C ALA A 5 -18.62 -11.84 15.02
N ALA A 6 -19.30 -11.50 13.91
CA ALA A 6 -18.68 -11.55 12.58
C ALA A 6 -17.51 -10.54 12.48
N SER A 7 -17.70 -9.33 13.01
CA SER A 7 -16.63 -8.32 13.08
C SER A 7 -15.42 -8.82 13.87
N ASP A 8 -15.63 -9.52 14.98
CA ASP A 8 -14.55 -10.05 15.81
C ASP A 8 -13.78 -11.19 15.14
N VAL A 9 -14.44 -12.04 14.35
CA VAL A 9 -13.80 -13.08 13.55
C VAL A 9 -12.93 -12.46 12.46
N TYR A 10 -13.43 -11.47 11.73
CA TYR A 10 -12.64 -10.74 10.73
C TYR A 10 -11.46 -10.01 11.35
N LYS A 11 -11.63 -9.32 12.45
CA LYS A 11 -10.55 -8.60 13.16
C LYS A 11 -9.41 -9.51 13.60
N ARG A 12 -9.68 -10.78 13.95
CA ARG A 12 -8.65 -11.74 14.34
C ARG A 12 -7.86 -12.32 13.15
N GLN A 13 -8.46 -12.33 11.96
CA GLN A 13 -7.85 -12.88 10.75
C GLN A 13 -7.07 -11.85 9.95
N LEU A 14 -7.52 -10.60 9.94
CA LEU A 14 -6.88 -9.50 9.25
C LEU A 14 -5.62 -9.04 10.00
N LYS A 15 -4.56 -8.77 9.25
CA LYS A 15 -3.28 -8.26 9.77
C LYS A 15 -2.94 -6.88 9.23
N VAL A 16 -3.46 -6.53 8.06
CA VAL A 16 -3.24 -5.25 7.38
C VAL A 16 -4.46 -4.96 6.50
N ILE A 17 -4.79 -3.70 6.33
CA ILE A 17 -5.92 -3.26 5.51
C ILE A 17 -5.38 -2.31 4.43
N ILE A 18 -5.80 -2.52 3.19
CA ILE A 18 -5.54 -1.61 2.07
C ILE A 18 -6.87 -0.93 1.71
N ALA A 19 -6.90 0.39 1.69
CA ALA A 19 -8.07 1.17 1.34
C ALA A 19 -7.74 2.17 0.23
N CYS A 20 -8.54 2.17 -0.84
CA CYS A 20 -8.40 3.10 -1.95
C CYS A 20 -9.54 4.12 -1.92
N ALA A 21 -9.22 5.39 -2.07
CA ALA A 21 -10.21 6.45 -2.09
C ALA A 21 -9.77 7.64 -2.96
N GLY A 22 -10.73 8.41 -3.46
CA GLY A 22 -10.50 9.59 -4.29
C GLY A 22 -11.23 10.84 -3.79
N GLY A 23 -10.77 12.01 -4.22
CA GLY A 23 -11.30 13.29 -3.79
C GLY A 23 -11.04 13.58 -2.32
N ALA A 24 -12.09 13.90 -1.57
CA ALA A 24 -12.05 13.98 -0.11
C ALA A 24 -11.94 12.57 0.50
N ALA A 25 -10.85 11.90 0.23
CA ALA A 25 -10.59 10.47 0.40
C ALA A 25 -10.61 10.01 1.87
N HIS A 26 -11.80 9.91 2.47
CA HIS A 26 -11.99 9.65 3.90
C HIS A 26 -11.77 8.19 4.32
N LEU A 27 -11.98 7.23 3.41
CA LEU A 27 -12.03 5.80 3.77
C LEU A 27 -10.76 5.29 4.49
N PRO A 28 -9.53 5.59 4.01
CA PRO A 28 -8.33 5.11 4.71
C PRO A 28 -8.19 5.68 6.12
N GLY A 29 -8.39 6.98 6.30
CA GLY A 29 -8.29 7.64 7.60
C GLY A 29 -9.39 7.18 8.58
N MET A 30 -10.63 7.04 8.13
CA MET A 30 -11.72 6.52 8.94
C MET A 30 -11.45 5.07 9.36
N THR A 31 -10.92 4.26 8.45
CA THR A 31 -10.51 2.88 8.75
C THR A 31 -9.41 2.86 9.80
N ALA A 32 -8.38 3.68 9.64
CA ALA A 32 -7.27 3.78 10.60
C ALA A 32 -7.74 4.23 12.00
N ALA A 33 -8.74 5.11 12.07
CA ALA A 33 -9.33 5.52 13.35
C ALA A 33 -10.15 4.42 14.03
N ALA A 34 -10.64 3.44 13.28
CA ALA A 34 -11.54 2.39 13.76
C ALA A 34 -10.82 1.07 14.08
N THR A 35 -9.53 0.95 13.80
CA THR A 35 -8.78 -0.30 13.99
C THR A 35 -7.35 -0.06 14.47
N PRO A 36 -6.78 -0.94 15.31
CA PRO A 36 -5.35 -0.91 15.64
C PRO A 36 -4.47 -1.53 14.55
N LEU A 37 -5.04 -2.11 13.48
CA LEU A 37 -4.28 -2.72 12.40
C LEU A 37 -3.60 -1.66 11.51
N PRO A 38 -2.46 -1.99 10.88
CA PRO A 38 -1.88 -1.13 9.86
C PRO A 38 -2.87 -0.89 8.71
N VAL A 39 -3.03 0.38 8.33
CA VAL A 39 -3.87 0.78 7.19
C VAL A 39 -2.99 1.44 6.14
N ILE A 40 -3.09 0.97 4.90
CA ILE A 40 -2.40 1.51 3.74
C ILE A 40 -3.43 2.19 2.86
N GLY A 41 -3.26 3.49 2.64
CA GLY A 41 -4.11 4.30 1.77
C GLY A 41 -3.57 4.39 0.35
N ILE A 42 -4.44 4.18 -0.64
CA ILE A 42 -4.13 4.39 -2.06
C ILE A 42 -4.92 5.60 -2.53
N PRO A 43 -4.27 6.74 -2.82
CA PRO A 43 -4.94 7.88 -3.43
C PRO A 43 -5.34 7.56 -4.87
N ARG A 44 -6.57 7.90 -5.25
CA ARG A 44 -7.04 7.75 -6.62
C ARG A 44 -7.00 9.09 -7.35
N ALA A 45 -6.49 9.11 -8.57
CA ALA A 45 -6.57 10.28 -9.44
C ALA A 45 -8.02 10.55 -9.83
N LEU A 46 -8.44 11.82 -9.71
CA LEU A 46 -9.70 12.35 -10.22
C LEU A 46 -9.39 13.51 -11.17
N LYS A 47 -10.40 13.92 -11.98
CA LYS A 47 -10.20 14.85 -13.11
C LYS A 47 -9.77 16.27 -12.71
N ASP A 48 -10.13 16.75 -11.52
CA ASP A 48 -9.96 18.16 -11.19
C ASP A 48 -8.55 18.51 -10.65
N LEU A 49 -7.95 17.63 -9.83
CA LEU A 49 -6.65 17.87 -9.18
C LEU A 49 -5.66 16.70 -9.39
N ASP A 50 -5.91 15.84 -10.35
CA ASP A 50 -5.03 14.72 -10.71
C ASP A 50 -4.65 13.78 -9.53
N GLY A 51 -5.46 13.77 -8.49
CA GLY A 51 -5.26 12.96 -7.30
C GLY A 51 -4.55 13.65 -6.13
N LEU A 52 -4.15 14.92 -6.27
CA LEU A 52 -3.51 15.68 -5.18
C LEU A 52 -4.43 15.82 -3.97
N ASP A 53 -5.71 16.10 -4.19
CA ASP A 53 -6.74 16.14 -3.16
C ASP A 53 -6.88 14.78 -2.44
N SER A 54 -6.88 13.69 -3.18
CA SER A 54 -6.92 12.33 -2.63
C SER A 54 -5.68 12.04 -1.78
N LEU A 55 -4.49 12.36 -2.29
CA LEU A 55 -3.23 12.18 -1.58
C LEU A 55 -3.19 12.98 -0.27
N LEU A 56 -3.50 14.25 -0.31
CA LEU A 56 -3.49 15.10 0.88
C LEU A 56 -4.53 14.69 1.92
N SER A 57 -5.72 14.25 1.48
CA SER A 57 -6.76 13.76 2.38
C SER A 57 -6.34 12.49 3.13
N ILE A 58 -5.56 11.63 2.51
CA ILE A 58 -5.11 10.37 3.11
C ILE A 58 -3.88 10.58 3.98
N VAL A 59 -2.90 11.38 3.52
CA VAL A 59 -1.61 11.54 4.21
C VAL A 59 -1.67 12.50 5.39
N GLN A 60 -2.53 13.53 5.34
CA GLN A 60 -2.66 14.55 6.37
C GLN A 60 -3.62 14.13 7.50
N MET A 61 -3.26 13.06 8.19
CA MET A 61 -4.02 12.57 9.33
C MET A 61 -3.60 13.27 10.62
N PRO A 62 -4.54 13.46 11.58
CA PRO A 62 -4.22 14.03 12.88
C PRO A 62 -3.28 13.12 13.68
N SER A 63 -2.57 13.72 14.63
CA SER A 63 -1.70 12.98 15.55
C SER A 63 -2.49 11.89 16.28
N GLY A 64 -1.95 10.69 16.30
CA GLY A 64 -2.56 9.51 16.93
C GLY A 64 -3.34 8.59 15.97
N VAL A 65 -3.55 9.02 14.72
CA VAL A 65 -4.25 8.21 13.71
C VAL A 65 -3.36 8.07 12.44
N PRO A 66 -2.31 7.26 12.47
CA PRO A 66 -1.41 7.14 11.32
C PRO A 66 -2.03 6.30 10.19
N THR A 67 -1.82 6.74 8.96
CA THR A 67 -2.15 5.99 7.75
C THR A 67 -0.91 5.93 6.86
N ALA A 68 -0.47 4.74 6.46
CA ALA A 68 0.59 4.60 5.47
C ALA A 68 0.04 4.94 4.09
N THR A 69 0.70 5.83 3.36
CA THR A 69 0.21 6.30 2.06
C THR A 69 1.21 5.92 0.96
N VAL A 70 0.71 5.34 -0.11
CA VAL A 70 1.49 5.08 -1.33
C VAL A 70 1.23 6.15 -2.37
N SER A 71 1.92 6.10 -3.52
CA SER A 71 1.72 7.04 -4.63
C SER A 71 0.28 6.99 -5.17
N ILE A 72 -0.13 8.07 -5.85
CA ILE A 72 -1.41 8.13 -6.55
C ILE A 72 -1.50 6.97 -7.55
N GLY A 73 -2.55 6.15 -7.43
CA GLY A 73 -2.71 4.94 -8.24
C GLY A 73 -1.77 3.79 -7.88
N GLY A 74 -1.01 3.88 -6.77
CA GLY A 74 0.05 2.95 -6.40
C GLY A 74 -0.42 1.63 -5.80
N ALA A 75 -1.42 0.98 -6.37
CA ALA A 75 -1.99 -0.28 -5.85
C ALA A 75 -0.95 -1.40 -5.72
N LYS A 76 -0.04 -1.52 -6.68
CA LYS A 76 1.06 -2.51 -6.61
C LYS A 76 1.95 -2.27 -5.39
N ASN A 77 2.35 -1.03 -5.13
CA ASN A 77 3.16 -0.68 -3.98
C ASN A 77 2.41 -0.87 -2.65
N ALA A 78 1.10 -0.65 -2.63
CA ALA A 78 0.30 -0.97 -1.45
C ALA A 78 0.32 -2.47 -1.13
N GLY A 79 0.15 -3.33 -2.13
CA GLY A 79 0.27 -4.77 -1.99
C GLY A 79 1.66 -5.21 -1.52
N LEU A 80 2.72 -4.66 -2.11
CA LEU A 80 4.10 -4.95 -1.72
C LEU A 80 4.41 -4.47 -0.29
N LEU A 81 3.87 -3.31 0.12
CA LEU A 81 4.01 -2.83 1.49
C LEU A 81 3.26 -3.74 2.48
N ALA A 82 2.07 -4.22 2.13
CA ALA A 82 1.35 -5.19 2.95
C ALA A 82 2.16 -6.49 3.12
N VAL A 83 2.76 -7.02 2.07
CA VAL A 83 3.65 -8.19 2.15
C VAL A 83 4.84 -7.93 3.07
N ARG A 84 5.45 -6.75 3.02
CA ARG A 84 6.56 -6.37 3.92
C ARG A 84 6.11 -6.31 5.38
N ILE A 85 4.94 -5.75 5.65
CA ILE A 85 4.38 -5.69 7.01
C ILE A 85 4.15 -7.11 7.56
N LEU A 86 3.55 -7.98 6.75
CA LEU A 86 3.31 -9.38 7.13
C LEU A 86 4.62 -10.16 7.26
N GLY A 87 5.60 -9.86 6.41
CA GLY A 87 6.91 -10.51 6.39
C GLY A 87 7.73 -10.32 7.66
N VAL A 88 7.46 -9.28 8.45
CA VAL A 88 8.14 -9.07 9.74
C VAL A 88 7.97 -10.29 10.67
N GLY A 89 6.83 -10.96 10.60
CA GLY A 89 6.53 -12.16 11.38
C GLY A 89 6.50 -13.46 10.57
N ASP A 90 6.84 -13.42 9.28
CA ASP A 90 6.77 -14.56 8.36
C ASP A 90 8.01 -14.61 7.45
N PRO A 91 9.01 -15.47 7.76
CA PRO A 91 10.24 -15.59 6.98
C PRO A 91 10.00 -15.93 5.50
N ALA A 92 8.98 -16.74 5.18
CA ALA A 92 8.68 -17.10 3.80
C ALA A 92 8.27 -15.88 2.95
N LEU A 93 7.52 -14.92 3.55
CA LEU A 93 7.18 -13.67 2.87
C LEU A 93 8.38 -12.73 2.73
N THR A 94 9.26 -12.71 3.71
CA THR A 94 10.52 -11.94 3.64
C THR A 94 11.41 -12.47 2.53
N ASP A 95 11.57 -13.78 2.41
CA ASP A 95 12.34 -14.42 1.35
C ASP A 95 11.74 -14.17 -0.03
N ALA A 96 10.42 -14.28 -0.15
CA ALA A 96 9.71 -13.96 -1.39
C ALA A 96 9.90 -12.49 -1.81
N MET A 97 9.91 -11.56 -0.84
CA MET A 97 10.17 -10.14 -1.11
C MET A 97 11.62 -9.91 -1.55
N ALA A 98 12.58 -10.58 -0.93
CA ALA A 98 13.99 -10.50 -1.33
C ALA A 98 14.18 -11.03 -2.76
N ALA A 99 13.57 -12.15 -3.10
CA ALA A 99 13.58 -12.69 -4.47
C ALA A 99 12.96 -11.70 -5.47
N TYR A 100 11.82 -11.12 -5.16
CA TYR A 100 11.18 -10.10 -5.99
C TYR A 100 12.11 -8.88 -6.24
N GLN A 101 12.82 -8.43 -5.22
CA GLN A 101 13.78 -7.32 -5.36
C GLN A 101 14.99 -7.70 -6.23
N ALA A 102 15.49 -8.93 -6.10
CA ALA A 102 16.57 -9.43 -6.94
C ALA A 102 16.15 -9.52 -8.42
N ASP A 103 14.94 -10.00 -8.69
CA ASP A 103 14.39 -10.05 -10.04
C ASP A 103 14.26 -8.65 -10.67
N MET A 104 13.79 -7.67 -9.89
CA MET A 104 13.74 -6.27 -10.34
C MET A 104 15.11 -5.72 -10.69
N ALA A 105 16.13 -6.01 -9.88
CA ALA A 105 17.50 -5.57 -10.14
C ALA A 105 18.03 -6.19 -11.44
N ALA A 106 17.81 -7.49 -11.64
CA ALA A 106 18.21 -8.20 -12.86
C ALA A 106 17.51 -7.63 -14.11
N GLU A 107 16.23 -7.26 -14.02
CA GLU A 107 15.53 -6.60 -15.13
C GLU A 107 16.16 -5.25 -15.51
N VAL A 108 16.60 -4.47 -14.52
CA VAL A 108 17.26 -3.17 -14.78
C VAL A 108 18.62 -3.38 -15.42
N GLU A 109 19.41 -4.32 -14.94
CA GLU A 109 20.72 -4.67 -15.52
C GLU A 109 20.59 -5.14 -16.97
N GLU A 110 19.59 -5.96 -17.27
CA GLU A 110 19.31 -6.41 -18.62
C GLU A 110 18.90 -5.25 -19.56
N LYS A 111 18.08 -4.31 -19.08
CA LYS A 111 17.71 -3.11 -19.84
C LYS A 111 18.92 -2.23 -20.13
N ASP A 112 19.81 -2.05 -19.15
CA ASP A 112 21.05 -1.29 -19.31
C ASP A 112 21.98 -1.97 -20.33
N ARG A 113 22.16 -3.28 -20.25
CA ARG A 113 22.93 -4.07 -21.21
C ARG A 113 22.42 -3.86 -22.64
N ARG A 114 21.13 -4.01 -22.86
CA ARG A 114 20.49 -3.81 -24.18
C ARG A 114 20.67 -2.37 -24.70
N LEU A 115 20.60 -1.39 -23.82
CA LEU A 115 20.81 0.01 -24.20
C LEU A 115 22.25 0.24 -24.65
N ARG A 116 23.24 -0.26 -23.90
CA ARG A 116 24.67 -0.16 -24.25
C ARG A 116 24.98 -0.82 -25.59
N GLU A 117 24.42 -2.02 -25.84
CA GLU A 117 24.59 -2.71 -27.14
C GLU A 117 24.01 -1.92 -28.32
N ARG A 118 22.95 -1.14 -28.10
CA ARG A 118 22.36 -0.29 -29.16
C ARG A 118 23.12 0.99 -29.40
N LEU A 119 23.91 1.45 -28.45
CA LEU A 119 24.70 2.68 -28.55
C LEU A 119 26.17 2.45 -28.98
N SER A 120 26.64 1.22 -28.97
CA SER A 120 27.95 0.79 -29.46
C SER A 120 27.87 0.42 -30.94
#